data_e0564ed27da9d38ba7aa617b4bea720f
#
_entry.id   e0564ed27da9d38ba7aa617b4bea720f
#
_cell.length_a   1.000
_cell.length_b   1.000
_cell.length_c   1.000
_cell.angle_alpha   90.00
_cell.angle_beta   90.00
_cell.angle_gamma   90.00
#
_symmetry.space_group_name_H-M   'P 1'
#
loop_
_entity.id
_entity.type
_entity.pdbx_description
1 polymer ?
#
loop_
_entity_poly.entity_id
_entity_poly.type
_entity_poly.pdbx_seq_one_letter_code
_entity_poly.pdbx_strand_id
1 'polypeptide(L)'
;MTTAAAARWREGLASWAIPPEILAAAPESPWIHPVELFTVAENIPDSPSHRRAREAVPAGGSVLDVGCGGGRAAMALVPPAALVIGADHQAGMLEQFAAAAQARGVAHEQVLGDWPDVAGLTPRADVVVCHHVVYNVAELTPFLLALSDHAVRRVVLELPMSHPLSWMSPLWQRFWGVERPREPTGHDALAVAREAGIDAHLDVWTDDAFGA
;
A
#
# COMPACT_ATOMS: atom_id res chain seq x y z
N MET A 1 16.97 -17.44 -1.08
CA MET A 1 18.07 -16.63 -1.69
C MET A 1 17.44 -15.34 -2.21
N THR A 2 18.06 -14.18 -1.95
CA THR A 2 17.58 -12.90 -2.48
C THR A 2 17.77 -12.86 -3.98
N THR A 3 16.73 -12.56 -4.75
CA THR A 3 16.79 -12.44 -6.22
C THR A 3 17.45 -11.12 -6.63
N ALA A 4 17.84 -11.00 -7.91
CA ALA A 4 18.47 -9.79 -8.42
C ALA A 4 17.51 -8.59 -8.38
N ALA A 5 16.22 -8.78 -8.71
CA ALA A 5 15.22 -7.72 -8.62
C ALA A 5 14.98 -7.29 -7.17
N ALA A 6 14.90 -8.23 -6.22
CA ALA A 6 14.73 -7.90 -4.80
C ALA A 6 15.92 -7.12 -4.24
N ALA A 7 17.15 -7.44 -4.66
CA ALA A 7 18.34 -6.69 -4.27
C ALA A 7 18.30 -5.25 -4.80
N ARG A 8 18.00 -5.06 -6.10
CA ARG A 8 17.85 -3.72 -6.72
C ARG A 8 16.75 -2.90 -6.06
N TRP A 9 15.60 -3.53 -5.77
CA TRP A 9 14.50 -2.88 -5.06
C TRP A 9 14.94 -2.32 -3.71
N ARG A 10 15.59 -3.15 -2.88
CA ARG A 10 16.08 -2.75 -1.56
C ARG A 10 17.13 -1.66 -1.63
N GLU A 11 18.10 -1.77 -2.54
CA GLU A 11 19.12 -0.75 -2.76
C GLU A 11 18.51 0.56 -3.25
N GLY A 12 17.55 0.50 -4.17
CA GLY A 12 16.80 1.65 -4.64
C GLY A 12 16.06 2.36 -3.50
N LEU A 13 15.33 1.62 -2.66
CA LEU A 13 14.69 2.22 -1.49
C LEU A 13 15.69 2.82 -0.50
N ALA A 14 16.79 2.15 -0.23
CA ALA A 14 17.83 2.66 0.68
C ALA A 14 18.41 4.00 0.19
N SER A 15 18.50 4.20 -1.13
CA SER A 15 18.97 5.45 -1.72
C SER A 15 18.00 6.64 -1.50
N TRP A 16 16.74 6.38 -1.14
CA TRP A 16 15.76 7.40 -0.75
C TRP A 16 15.90 7.85 0.71
N ALA A 17 16.80 7.29 1.49
CA ALA A 17 17.04 7.75 2.86
C ALA A 17 17.30 9.26 2.89
N ILE A 18 16.72 9.93 3.88
CA ILE A 18 16.98 11.35 4.12
C ILE A 18 18.37 11.45 4.79
N PRO A 19 19.27 12.32 4.32
CA PRO A 19 20.56 12.53 4.98
C PRO A 19 20.40 12.79 6.48
N PRO A 20 21.18 12.12 7.34
CA PRO A 20 20.99 12.18 8.80
C PRO A 20 21.02 13.60 9.37
N GLU A 21 21.83 14.49 8.78
CA GLU A 21 21.96 15.90 9.20
C GLU A 21 20.67 16.71 8.90
N ILE A 22 19.97 16.37 7.82
CA ILE A 22 18.68 17.01 7.47
C ILE A 22 17.60 16.47 8.40
N LEU A 23 17.59 15.15 8.63
CA LEU A 23 16.62 14.50 9.50
C LEU A 23 16.74 15.00 10.95
N ALA A 24 17.97 15.20 11.44
CA ALA A 24 18.23 15.74 12.78
C ALA A 24 17.78 17.19 12.96
N ALA A 25 17.69 17.97 11.87
CA ALA A 25 17.21 19.35 11.89
C ALA A 25 15.68 19.47 11.79
N ALA A 26 14.97 18.39 11.50
CA ALA A 26 13.51 18.40 11.41
C ALA A 26 12.88 18.54 12.82
N PRO A 27 11.87 19.42 12.99
CA PRO A 27 11.21 19.62 14.30
C PRO A 27 10.43 18.38 14.76
N GLU A 28 9.96 17.57 13.81
CA GLU A 28 9.20 16.33 14.04
C GLU A 28 9.64 15.25 13.06
N SER A 29 9.32 13.99 13.37
CA SER A 29 9.60 12.87 12.49
C SER A 29 8.79 12.99 11.18
N PRO A 30 9.42 13.00 9.99
CA PRO A 30 8.69 13.07 8.73
C PRO A 30 7.95 11.76 8.40
N TRP A 31 8.10 10.73 9.21
CA TRP A 31 7.50 9.40 9.01
C TRP A 31 6.21 9.21 9.82
N ILE A 32 5.81 10.20 10.63
CA ILE A 32 4.55 10.18 11.37
C ILE A 32 3.53 10.99 10.56
N HIS A 33 2.57 10.30 9.98
CA HIS A 33 1.49 10.95 9.26
C HIS A 33 0.29 11.20 10.18
N PRO A 34 -0.28 12.42 10.19
CA PRO A 34 -1.52 12.68 10.89
C PRO A 34 -2.63 11.74 10.43
N VAL A 35 -3.31 11.08 11.37
CA VAL A 35 -4.36 10.08 11.09
C VAL A 35 -5.50 10.68 10.27
N GLU A 36 -5.76 11.97 10.46
CA GLU A 36 -6.81 12.73 9.77
C GLU A 36 -6.64 12.76 8.25
N LEU A 37 -5.40 12.63 7.73
CA LEU A 37 -5.13 12.56 6.29
C LEU A 37 -5.66 11.27 5.67
N PHE A 38 -5.94 10.25 6.47
CA PHE A 38 -6.40 8.93 6.02
C PHE A 38 -7.90 8.70 6.26
N THR A 39 -8.62 9.74 6.68
CA THR A 39 -10.07 9.67 6.83
C THR A 39 -10.72 9.35 5.48
N VAL A 40 -11.55 8.33 5.46
CA VAL A 40 -12.21 7.88 4.23
C VAL A 40 -13.41 8.76 3.91
N ALA A 41 -13.40 9.37 2.75
CA ALA A 41 -14.52 10.14 2.25
C ALA A 41 -15.77 9.26 2.05
N GLU A 42 -16.96 9.84 2.18
CA GLU A 42 -18.23 9.15 1.91
C GLU A 42 -18.23 8.59 0.47
N ASN A 43 -17.86 9.44 -0.50
CA ASN A 43 -17.72 9.05 -1.89
C ASN A 43 -16.25 8.81 -2.21
N ILE A 44 -15.88 7.55 -2.44
CA ILE A 44 -14.54 7.15 -2.86
C ILE A 44 -14.51 7.16 -4.39
N PRO A 45 -13.63 7.96 -5.03
CA PRO A 45 -13.45 7.90 -6.48
C PRO A 45 -13.06 6.50 -6.93
N ASP A 46 -13.70 6.01 -8.01
CA ASP A 46 -13.44 4.68 -8.54
C ASP A 46 -12.15 4.70 -9.35
N SER A 47 -11.19 3.85 -8.97
CA SER A 47 -9.92 3.67 -9.69
C SER A 47 -9.90 2.37 -10.49
N PRO A 48 -8.98 2.22 -11.47
CA PRO A 48 -8.76 0.93 -12.12
C PRO A 48 -8.46 -0.19 -11.12
N SER A 49 -7.70 0.08 -10.06
CA SER A 49 -7.40 -0.90 -9.00
C SER A 49 -8.66 -1.32 -8.25
N HIS A 50 -9.54 -0.38 -7.90
CA HIS A 50 -10.83 -0.71 -7.29
C HIS A 50 -11.69 -1.59 -8.21
N ARG A 51 -11.74 -1.28 -9.51
CA ARG A 51 -12.49 -2.11 -10.47
C ARG A 51 -11.92 -3.50 -10.57
N ARG A 52 -10.58 -3.64 -10.69
CA ARG A 52 -9.91 -4.94 -10.75
C ARG A 52 -10.12 -5.78 -9.50
N ALA A 53 -10.10 -5.15 -8.33
CA ALA A 53 -10.41 -5.84 -7.08
C ALA A 53 -11.89 -6.27 -7.02
N ARG A 54 -12.82 -5.36 -7.33
CA ARG A 54 -14.26 -5.60 -7.28
C ARG A 54 -14.71 -6.73 -8.21
N GLU A 55 -14.11 -6.86 -9.40
CA GLU A 55 -14.35 -7.97 -10.33
C GLU A 55 -14.11 -9.36 -9.69
N ALA A 56 -13.20 -9.45 -8.72
CA ALA A 56 -12.84 -10.71 -8.09
C ALA A 56 -13.57 -10.96 -6.76
N VAL A 57 -14.19 -9.95 -6.15
CA VAL A 57 -14.97 -10.11 -4.91
C VAL A 57 -16.34 -10.71 -5.27
N PRO A 58 -16.67 -11.93 -4.78
CA PRO A 58 -17.98 -12.48 -4.98
C PRO A 58 -19.04 -11.72 -4.16
N ALA A 59 -20.31 -11.87 -4.51
CA ALA A 59 -21.40 -11.31 -3.70
C ALA A 59 -21.34 -11.87 -2.26
N GLY A 60 -21.26 -10.97 -1.28
CA GLY A 60 -21.08 -11.36 0.12
C GLY A 60 -19.66 -11.82 0.48
N GLY A 61 -18.67 -11.58 -0.40
CA GLY A 61 -17.29 -11.99 -0.19
C GLY A 61 -16.52 -11.16 0.83
N SER A 62 -15.24 -11.49 0.98
CA SER A 62 -14.33 -10.88 1.95
C SER A 62 -13.15 -10.16 1.26
N VAL A 63 -12.68 -9.08 1.90
CA VAL A 63 -11.54 -8.29 1.46
C VAL A 63 -10.57 -8.11 2.63
N LEU A 64 -9.29 -8.41 2.40
CA LEU A 64 -8.20 -8.06 3.30
C LEU A 64 -7.47 -6.85 2.72
N ASP A 65 -7.35 -5.79 3.51
CA ASP A 65 -6.64 -4.55 3.18
C ASP A 65 -5.37 -4.48 4.04
N VAL A 66 -4.20 -4.61 3.40
CA VAL A 66 -2.90 -4.64 4.08
C VAL A 66 -2.21 -3.26 3.99
N GLY A 67 -1.86 -2.70 5.15
CA GLY A 67 -1.51 -1.30 5.28
C GLY A 67 -2.75 -0.43 5.05
N CYS A 68 -3.84 -0.81 5.69
CA CYS A 68 -5.18 -0.33 5.35
C CYS A 68 -5.37 1.18 5.60
N GLY A 69 -4.57 1.81 6.47
CA GLY A 69 -4.83 3.17 6.91
C GLY A 69 -6.28 3.31 7.39
N GLY A 70 -6.99 4.33 6.93
CA GLY A 70 -8.42 4.49 7.20
C GLY A 70 -9.35 3.56 6.41
N GLY A 71 -8.83 2.67 5.52
CA GLY A 71 -9.62 1.67 4.81
C GLY A 71 -10.14 2.08 3.44
N ARG A 72 -9.56 3.08 2.80
CA ARG A 72 -10.04 3.59 1.49
C ARG A 72 -10.15 2.47 0.45
N ALA A 73 -9.16 1.57 0.36
CA ALA A 73 -9.14 0.50 -0.63
C ALA A 73 -10.24 -0.52 -0.37
N ALA A 74 -10.38 -1.01 0.88
CA ALA A 74 -11.42 -1.96 1.24
C ALA A 74 -12.83 -1.37 1.10
N MET A 75 -13.04 -0.14 1.58
CA MET A 75 -14.35 0.52 1.56
C MET A 75 -14.87 0.81 0.16
N ALA A 76 -13.99 0.97 -0.83
CA ALA A 76 -14.35 1.08 -2.24
C ALA A 76 -14.97 -0.22 -2.80
N LEU A 77 -14.81 -1.34 -2.10
CA LEU A 77 -15.31 -2.66 -2.52
C LEU A 77 -16.62 -3.04 -1.81
N VAL A 78 -17.22 -2.14 -1.05
CA VAL A 78 -18.50 -2.34 -0.35
C VAL A 78 -19.61 -1.55 -1.04
N PRO A 79 -20.63 -2.22 -1.62
CA PRO A 79 -20.68 -3.64 -1.96
C PRO A 79 -19.72 -3.98 -3.11
N PRO A 80 -19.38 -5.25 -3.43
CA PRO A 80 -20.07 -6.48 -3.04
C PRO A 80 -19.54 -7.17 -1.77
N ALA A 81 -18.43 -6.69 -1.17
CA ALA A 81 -17.88 -7.25 0.05
C ALA A 81 -18.89 -7.15 1.22
N ALA A 82 -19.01 -8.22 2.00
CA ALA A 82 -19.78 -8.28 3.24
C ALA A 82 -18.88 -8.31 4.49
N LEU A 83 -17.59 -8.62 4.31
CA LEU A 83 -16.58 -8.58 5.36
C LEU A 83 -15.34 -7.84 4.84
N VAL A 84 -14.83 -6.91 5.62
CA VAL A 84 -13.55 -6.25 5.39
C VAL A 84 -12.61 -6.46 6.57
N ILE A 85 -11.35 -6.79 6.29
CA ILE A 85 -10.33 -7.07 7.31
C ILE A 85 -9.22 -6.04 7.08
N GLY A 86 -8.91 -5.22 8.07
CA GLY A 86 -7.84 -4.23 8.00
C GLY A 86 -6.62 -4.70 8.78
N ALA A 87 -5.45 -4.72 8.16
CA ALA A 87 -4.17 -4.94 8.84
C ALA A 87 -3.32 -3.67 8.74
N ASP A 88 -2.88 -3.12 9.87
CA ASP A 88 -2.03 -1.93 9.94
C ASP A 88 -1.19 -1.93 11.22
N HIS A 89 -0.02 -1.29 11.20
CA HIS A 89 0.85 -1.18 12.37
C HIS A 89 0.46 -0.03 13.32
N GLN A 90 -0.42 0.86 12.90
CA GLN A 90 -0.89 2.00 13.69
C GLN A 90 -2.32 1.77 14.21
N ALA A 91 -2.49 1.70 15.53
CA ALA A 91 -3.80 1.49 16.15
C ALA A 91 -4.81 2.58 15.75
N GLY A 92 -4.38 3.85 15.67
CA GLY A 92 -5.25 4.96 15.25
C GLY A 92 -5.76 4.83 13.81
N MET A 93 -5.01 4.17 12.90
CA MET A 93 -5.48 3.86 11.55
C MET A 93 -6.58 2.80 11.59
N LEU A 94 -6.42 1.77 12.40
CA LEU A 94 -7.42 0.73 12.59
C LEU A 94 -8.72 1.28 13.21
N GLU A 95 -8.63 2.26 14.10
CA GLU A 95 -9.82 2.97 14.62
C GLU A 95 -10.58 3.69 13.50
N GLN A 96 -9.88 4.38 12.58
CA GLN A 96 -10.49 5.01 11.41
C GLN A 96 -11.09 3.98 10.46
N PHE A 97 -10.38 2.85 10.24
CA PHE A 97 -10.88 1.74 9.44
C PHE A 97 -12.20 1.19 10.00
N ALA A 98 -12.27 0.94 11.31
CA ALA A 98 -13.49 0.46 11.95
C ALA A 98 -14.64 1.47 11.82
N ALA A 99 -14.36 2.75 12.06
CA ALA A 99 -15.36 3.81 11.92
C ALA A 99 -15.90 3.88 10.47
N ALA A 100 -15.03 3.77 9.47
CA ALA A 100 -15.40 3.76 8.06
C ALA A 100 -16.25 2.52 7.69
N ALA A 101 -15.94 1.35 8.24
CA ALA A 101 -16.70 0.12 8.04
C ALA A 101 -18.09 0.20 8.69
N GLN A 102 -18.15 0.70 9.93
CA GLN A 102 -19.41 0.91 10.65
C GLN A 102 -20.33 1.89 9.92
N ALA A 103 -19.79 3.01 9.43
CA ALA A 103 -20.55 3.98 8.66
C ALA A 103 -21.17 3.40 7.38
N ARG A 104 -20.56 2.34 6.82
CA ARG A 104 -21.04 1.60 5.63
C ARG A 104 -21.88 0.37 5.98
N GLY A 105 -22.05 0.06 7.26
CA GLY A 105 -22.80 -1.11 7.72
C GLY A 105 -22.21 -2.45 7.29
N VAL A 106 -20.87 -2.52 7.07
CA VAL A 106 -20.16 -3.73 6.67
C VAL A 106 -19.49 -4.38 7.90
N ALA A 107 -19.52 -5.73 7.95
CA ALA A 107 -18.77 -6.48 8.97
C ALA A 107 -17.27 -6.24 8.80
N HIS A 108 -16.54 -6.10 9.92
CA HIS A 108 -15.11 -5.81 9.87
C HIS A 108 -14.33 -6.50 10.97
N GLU A 109 -13.05 -6.75 10.68
CA GLU A 109 -12.04 -7.23 11.61
C GLU A 109 -10.78 -6.35 11.51
N GLN A 110 -9.96 -6.36 12.56
CA GLN A 110 -8.74 -5.55 12.64
C GLN A 110 -7.58 -6.41 13.12
N VAL A 111 -6.42 -6.25 12.50
CA VAL A 111 -5.17 -6.89 12.90
C VAL A 111 -4.09 -5.83 13.07
N LEU A 112 -3.65 -5.63 14.30
CA LEU A 112 -2.60 -4.67 14.62
C LEU A 112 -1.22 -5.32 14.49
N GLY A 113 -0.37 -4.77 13.67
CA GLY A 113 1.03 -5.15 13.52
C GLY A 113 1.55 -4.97 12.11
N ASP A 114 2.85 -5.25 11.96
CA ASP A 114 3.55 -5.13 10.69
C ASP A 114 3.31 -6.37 9.81
N TRP A 115 3.04 -6.14 8.53
CA TRP A 115 3.00 -7.19 7.53
C TRP A 115 4.41 -7.47 6.99
N PRO A 116 4.88 -8.73 6.88
CA PRO A 116 4.09 -9.97 7.01
C PRO A 116 4.11 -10.63 8.41
N ASP A 117 4.62 -9.99 9.45
CA ASP A 117 4.78 -10.61 10.77
C ASP A 117 3.44 -11.06 11.37
N VAL A 118 2.37 -10.29 11.10
CA VAL A 118 1.02 -10.63 11.56
C VAL A 118 0.24 -11.54 10.60
N ALA A 119 0.85 -11.99 9.51
CA ALA A 119 0.18 -12.84 8.53
C ALA A 119 -0.40 -14.11 9.17
N GLY A 120 0.34 -14.76 10.09
CA GLY A 120 -0.13 -15.94 10.79
C GLY A 120 -1.35 -15.74 11.71
N LEU A 121 -1.69 -14.49 12.01
CA LEU A 121 -2.86 -14.11 12.82
C LEU A 121 -4.01 -13.56 11.96
N THR A 122 -3.77 -13.36 10.66
CA THR A 122 -4.71 -12.71 9.74
C THR A 122 -5.49 -13.74 8.96
N PRO A 123 -6.83 -13.65 8.90
CA PRO A 123 -7.63 -14.54 8.07
C PRO A 123 -7.34 -14.35 6.58
N ARG A 124 -7.50 -15.44 5.81
CA ARG A 124 -7.53 -15.36 4.36
C ARG A 124 -8.82 -14.69 3.88
N ALA A 125 -8.74 -13.99 2.75
CA ALA A 125 -9.88 -13.32 2.14
C ALA A 125 -10.04 -13.69 0.66
N ASP A 126 -11.20 -13.43 0.08
CA ASP A 126 -11.42 -13.63 -1.35
C ASP A 126 -10.45 -12.77 -2.17
N VAL A 127 -10.32 -11.50 -1.79
CA VAL A 127 -9.42 -10.53 -2.42
C VAL A 127 -8.54 -9.87 -1.37
N VAL A 128 -7.27 -9.71 -1.70
CA VAL A 128 -6.32 -8.91 -0.91
C VAL A 128 -6.01 -7.64 -1.67
N VAL A 129 -6.14 -6.49 -1.02
CA VAL A 129 -5.73 -5.20 -1.54
C VAL A 129 -4.58 -4.63 -0.70
N CYS A 130 -3.67 -3.89 -1.35
CA CYS A 130 -2.58 -3.21 -0.66
C CYS A 130 -2.22 -1.96 -1.47
N HIS A 131 -2.67 -0.80 -1.04
CA HIS A 131 -2.57 0.46 -1.80
C HIS A 131 -1.58 1.42 -1.13
N HIS A 132 -0.61 1.92 -1.91
CA HIS A 132 0.39 2.93 -1.50
C HIS A 132 1.33 2.50 -0.36
N VAL A 133 1.56 1.20 -0.17
CA VAL A 133 2.35 0.65 0.94
C VAL A 133 3.76 0.24 0.52
N VAL A 134 3.91 -0.37 -0.67
CA VAL A 134 5.12 -1.13 -1.04
C VAL A 134 6.42 -0.33 -1.03
N TYR A 135 6.37 0.98 -1.23
CA TYR A 135 7.57 1.84 -1.12
C TYR A 135 8.09 2.00 0.33
N ASN A 136 7.38 1.47 1.31
CA ASN A 136 7.85 1.37 2.70
C ASN A 136 8.44 -0.02 3.03
N VAL A 137 8.49 -0.94 2.06
CA VAL A 137 8.82 -2.35 2.26
C VAL A 137 10.13 -2.70 1.57
N ALA A 138 11.23 -2.77 2.33
CA ALA A 138 12.55 -3.13 1.79
C ALA A 138 12.62 -4.62 1.36
N GLU A 139 12.07 -5.52 2.17
CA GLU A 139 12.01 -6.96 1.88
C GLU A 139 10.72 -7.31 1.15
N LEU A 140 10.61 -6.88 -0.12
CA LEU A 140 9.38 -6.96 -0.89
C LEU A 140 8.95 -8.41 -1.22
N THR A 141 9.90 -9.34 -1.43
CA THR A 141 9.57 -10.72 -1.78
C THR A 141 8.72 -11.43 -0.72
N PRO A 142 9.12 -11.54 0.56
CA PRO A 142 8.29 -12.18 1.57
C PRO A 142 6.96 -11.44 1.79
N PHE A 143 6.95 -10.12 1.65
CA PHE A 143 5.74 -9.32 1.73
C PHE A 143 4.72 -9.73 0.66
N LEU A 144 5.13 -9.81 -0.61
CA LEU A 144 4.25 -10.17 -1.72
C LEU A 144 3.78 -11.65 -1.65
N LEU A 145 4.67 -12.55 -1.23
CA LEU A 145 4.30 -13.96 -1.06
C LEU A 145 3.21 -14.09 0.01
N ALA A 146 3.37 -13.41 1.15
CA ALA A 146 2.36 -13.43 2.21
C ALA A 146 1.01 -12.84 1.75
N LEU A 147 0.99 -11.78 0.92
CA LEU A 147 -0.25 -11.29 0.31
C LEU A 147 -0.90 -12.37 -0.58
N SER A 148 -0.09 -13.03 -1.40
CA SER A 148 -0.56 -14.08 -2.31
C SER A 148 -1.13 -15.28 -1.56
N ASP A 149 -0.49 -15.69 -0.46
CA ASP A 149 -0.95 -16.80 0.38
C ASP A 149 -2.29 -16.51 1.07
N HIS A 150 -2.59 -15.22 1.32
CA HIS A 150 -3.85 -14.81 1.97
C HIS A 150 -5.00 -14.57 0.97
N ALA A 151 -4.72 -14.44 -0.32
CA ALA A 151 -5.74 -14.26 -1.33
C ALA A 151 -6.29 -15.62 -1.82
N VAL A 152 -7.61 -15.78 -1.81
CA VAL A 152 -8.26 -16.94 -2.42
C VAL A 152 -8.37 -16.77 -3.94
N ARG A 153 -8.55 -15.53 -4.42
CA ARG A 153 -8.85 -15.23 -5.82
C ARG A 153 -7.87 -14.26 -6.45
N ARG A 154 -7.58 -13.12 -5.81
CA ARG A 154 -6.77 -12.05 -6.42
C ARG A 154 -6.10 -11.20 -5.37
N VAL A 155 -4.87 -10.79 -5.68
CA VAL A 155 -4.19 -9.67 -5.02
C VAL A 155 -4.21 -8.48 -5.95
N VAL A 156 -4.53 -7.29 -5.44
CA VAL A 156 -4.43 -6.03 -6.17
C VAL A 156 -3.58 -5.03 -5.39
N LEU A 157 -2.46 -4.65 -6.00
CA LEU A 157 -1.60 -3.59 -5.50
C LEU A 157 -1.88 -2.30 -6.27
N GLU A 158 -1.91 -1.18 -5.56
CA GLU A 158 -1.87 0.15 -6.18
C GLU A 158 -0.67 0.92 -5.67
N LEU A 159 0.13 1.44 -6.57
CA LEU A 159 1.33 2.22 -6.22
C LEU A 159 1.61 3.26 -7.31
N PRO A 160 2.17 4.43 -6.98
CA PRO A 160 2.66 5.35 -7.99
C PRO A 160 3.79 4.71 -8.79
N MET A 161 3.92 5.07 -10.07
CA MET A 161 4.96 4.53 -10.93
C MET A 161 6.36 4.87 -10.43
N SER A 162 6.55 6.05 -9.84
CA SER A 162 7.79 6.49 -9.20
C SER A 162 7.59 6.61 -7.69
N HIS A 163 8.68 6.63 -6.93
CA HIS A 163 8.63 6.82 -5.47
C HIS A 163 7.73 8.01 -5.09
N PRO A 164 6.85 7.87 -4.08
CA PRO A 164 5.84 8.90 -3.72
C PRO A 164 6.42 10.30 -3.49
N LEU A 165 7.66 10.41 -3.04
CA LEU A 165 8.33 11.70 -2.80
C LEU A 165 9.07 12.25 -4.03
N SER A 166 9.01 11.60 -5.19
CA SER A 166 9.75 12.02 -6.40
C SER A 166 9.36 13.41 -6.91
N TRP A 167 8.09 13.80 -6.73
CA TRP A 167 7.62 15.15 -7.11
C TRP A 167 8.31 16.28 -6.32
N MET A 168 8.83 15.99 -5.13
CA MET A 168 9.60 16.94 -4.33
C MET A 168 11.07 17.06 -4.74
N SER A 169 11.57 16.21 -5.65
CA SER A 169 12.99 16.20 -6.02
C SER A 169 13.55 17.56 -6.43
N PRO A 170 12.84 18.44 -7.18
CA PRO A 170 13.32 19.78 -7.47
C PRO A 170 13.50 20.67 -6.23
N LEU A 171 12.68 20.46 -5.19
CA LEU A 171 12.81 21.21 -3.93
C LEU A 171 14.02 20.73 -3.13
N TRP A 172 14.28 19.43 -3.09
CA TRP A 172 15.48 18.86 -2.47
C TRP A 172 16.75 19.42 -3.10
N GLN A 173 16.81 19.43 -4.43
CA GLN A 173 17.94 20.02 -5.15
C GLN A 173 18.11 21.51 -4.86
N ARG A 174 17.00 22.28 -4.84
CA ARG A 174 17.05 23.73 -4.64
C ARG A 174 17.46 24.13 -3.22
N PHE A 175 16.89 23.48 -2.20
CA PHE A 175 17.06 23.92 -0.80
C PHE A 175 18.19 23.22 -0.06
N TRP A 176 18.54 22.01 -0.47
CA TRP A 176 19.52 21.17 0.21
C TRP A 176 20.69 20.74 -0.66
N GLY A 177 20.66 21.02 -1.97
CA GLY A 177 21.67 20.53 -2.93
C GLY A 177 21.68 19.02 -3.09
N VAL A 178 20.62 18.33 -2.67
CA VAL A 178 20.50 16.87 -2.69
C VAL A 178 19.75 16.42 -3.94
N GLU A 179 20.43 15.66 -4.78
CA GLU A 179 19.80 14.96 -5.90
C GLU A 179 19.09 13.72 -5.40
N ARG A 180 17.81 13.56 -5.75
CA ARG A 180 17.00 12.40 -5.34
C ARG A 180 17.00 11.33 -6.42
N PRO A 181 16.97 10.02 -6.01
CA PRO A 181 16.95 8.92 -6.97
C PRO A 181 15.69 8.92 -7.83
N ARG A 182 15.73 8.15 -8.93
CA ARG A 182 14.57 7.90 -9.80
C ARG A 182 14.00 6.50 -9.60
N GLU A 183 14.76 5.61 -8.98
CA GLU A 183 14.41 4.21 -8.67
C GLU A 183 14.24 4.05 -7.16
N PRO A 184 13.50 3.01 -6.73
CA PRO A 184 12.80 2.03 -7.55
C PRO A 184 11.47 2.55 -8.09
N THR A 185 10.92 1.84 -9.08
CA THR A 185 9.68 2.16 -9.79
C THR A 185 8.65 1.03 -9.65
N GLY A 186 7.43 1.23 -10.14
CA GLY A 186 6.42 0.17 -10.26
C GLY A 186 6.88 -1.01 -11.13
N HIS A 187 7.76 -0.77 -12.12
CA HIS A 187 8.36 -1.85 -12.92
C HIS A 187 9.32 -2.70 -12.10
N ASP A 188 10.04 -2.11 -11.15
CA ASP A 188 10.94 -2.85 -10.25
C ASP A 188 10.14 -3.73 -9.29
N ALA A 189 9.02 -3.22 -8.75
CA ALA A 189 8.10 -4.01 -7.96
C ALA A 189 7.53 -5.21 -8.74
N LEU A 190 7.14 -5.00 -10.01
CA LEU A 190 6.68 -6.07 -10.91
C LEU A 190 7.79 -7.12 -11.12
N ALA A 191 9.04 -6.68 -11.33
CA ALA A 191 10.16 -7.59 -11.51
C ALA A 191 10.38 -8.47 -10.25
N VAL A 192 10.27 -7.89 -9.04
CA VAL A 192 10.34 -8.66 -7.79
C VAL A 192 9.23 -9.70 -7.72
N ALA A 193 7.99 -9.31 -8.03
CA ALA A 193 6.86 -10.25 -8.01
C ALA A 193 7.07 -11.43 -8.97
N ARG A 194 7.53 -11.17 -10.19
CA ARG A 194 7.78 -12.20 -11.20
C ARG A 194 8.95 -13.11 -10.84
N GLU A 195 10.05 -12.57 -10.33
CA GLU A 195 11.17 -13.37 -9.85
C GLU A 195 10.81 -14.22 -8.60
N ALA A 196 9.80 -13.79 -7.84
CA ALA A 196 9.21 -14.58 -6.75
C ALA A 196 8.25 -15.68 -7.23
N GLY A 197 8.03 -15.82 -8.53
CA GLY A 197 7.12 -16.81 -9.12
C GLY A 197 5.64 -16.40 -9.13
N ILE A 198 5.34 -15.14 -8.83
CA ILE A 198 3.98 -14.62 -8.88
C ILE A 198 3.64 -14.22 -10.33
N ASP A 199 2.52 -14.73 -10.85
CA ASP A 199 1.98 -14.33 -12.16
C ASP A 199 1.34 -12.94 -12.04
N ALA A 200 2.18 -11.91 -12.14
CA ALA A 200 1.79 -10.53 -11.95
C ALA A 200 1.74 -9.75 -13.28
N HIS A 201 0.71 -8.93 -13.41
CA HIS A 201 0.51 -7.99 -14.52
C HIS A 201 0.51 -6.55 -13.99
N LEU A 202 0.96 -5.61 -14.83
CA LEU A 202 0.99 -4.20 -14.52
C LEU A 202 0.09 -3.44 -15.49
N ASP A 203 -0.95 -2.81 -14.95
CA ASP A 203 -1.77 -1.83 -15.66
C ASP A 203 -1.32 -0.42 -15.22
N VAL A 204 -0.96 0.44 -16.18
CA VAL A 204 -0.55 1.83 -15.90
C VAL A 204 -1.67 2.77 -16.29
N TRP A 205 -2.00 3.69 -15.42
CA TRP A 205 -3.03 4.69 -15.64
C TRP A 205 -2.63 6.04 -15.03
N THR A 206 -3.27 7.09 -15.47
CA THR A 206 -3.06 8.44 -14.95
C THR A 206 -4.29 8.87 -14.16
N ASP A 207 -4.07 9.41 -12.97
CA ASP A 207 -5.14 10.05 -12.19
C ASP A 207 -5.08 11.56 -12.44
N ASP A 208 -6.05 12.08 -13.18
CA ASP A 208 -6.13 13.50 -13.52
C ASP A 208 -6.36 14.39 -12.27
N ALA A 209 -6.78 13.82 -11.14
CA ALA A 209 -6.94 14.54 -9.89
C ALA A 209 -5.60 14.94 -9.23
N PHE A 210 -4.49 14.27 -9.59
CA PHE A 210 -3.14 14.57 -9.10
C PHE A 210 -2.27 15.31 -10.12
N GLY A 211 -2.78 15.63 -11.30
CA GLY A 211 -2.04 16.23 -12.41
C GLY A 211 -2.40 17.68 -12.72
N ALA A 212 -3.18 18.37 -11.90
CA ALA A 212 -3.55 19.76 -12.06
C ALA A 212 -2.81 20.70 -11.10
#